data_0bb1a1c5f36c250dda9e85a2717dcaec
#
_entry.id   0bb1a1c5f36c250dda9e85a2717dcaec
#
_cell.length_a   1.000
_cell.length_b   1.000
_cell.length_c   1.000
_cell.angle_alpha   90.00
_cell.angle_beta   90.00
_cell.angle_gamma   90.00
#
_symmetry.space_group_name_H-M   'P 1'
#
loop_
_entity.id
_entity.type
_entity.pdbx_description
1 polymer ?
#
loop_
_entity_poly.entity_id
_entity_poly.type
_entity_poly.pdbx_seq_one_letter_code
_entity_poly.pdbx_strand_id
1 'polypeptide(L)'
;PRTSIDELFLPLVNNNTLRKVMDEEGFTYEYLGDLGGWQNHIGHWQNSEGYKVNVNAATQMTVTGPLVPLPLTVPLATGWNIISFPVTSPGDAEEMIMPLRDAGVLVKVMDEAGNSIEDLGLLGGWINHIGDFLPGRGYKVRVSAGTSLTLQEGNLKSAMPVYRPLPFDHFRPLFRGHGTNHFNLHLVGPEASGLMEGDQLGLFDGPLCVGSATIGPLTPGLRILTLTASAHDGLQGERNGFISGNPLSLRLFRQGRELPLDIEPLTPAGQPAPIIT
;
A
#
# COMPACT_ATOMS: atom_id res chain seq x y z
N PRO A 1 -13.03 0.97 28.43
CA PRO A 1 -11.74 1.63 28.69
C PRO A 1 -11.04 1.83 27.36
N ARG A 2 -10.50 3.03 27.15
CA ARG A 2 -9.67 3.31 25.99
C ARG A 2 -8.26 2.82 26.30
N THR A 3 -7.73 1.88 25.54
CA THR A 3 -6.34 1.41 25.71
C THR A 3 -5.37 2.46 25.16
N SER A 4 -4.36 2.80 25.92
CA SER A 4 -3.32 3.73 25.49
C SER A 4 -2.41 3.06 24.47
N ILE A 5 -1.86 3.84 23.52
CA ILE A 5 -0.92 3.33 22.51
C ILE A 5 0.34 2.75 23.17
N ASP A 6 0.88 3.38 24.20
CA ASP A 6 2.05 2.89 24.91
C ASP A 6 1.80 1.55 25.64
N GLU A 7 0.62 1.36 26.23
CA GLU A 7 0.22 0.08 26.83
C GLU A 7 0.12 -1.02 25.77
N LEU A 8 -0.48 -0.68 24.61
CA LEU A 8 -0.72 -1.63 23.52
C LEU A 8 0.60 -2.11 22.90
N PHE A 9 1.55 -1.20 22.69
CA PHE A 9 2.83 -1.50 22.04
C PHE A 9 3.96 -1.86 23.02
N LEU A 10 3.69 -1.88 24.32
CA LEU A 10 4.66 -2.23 25.36
C LEU A 10 5.41 -3.56 25.10
N PRO A 11 4.76 -4.64 24.59
CA PRO A 11 5.47 -5.88 24.26
C PRO A 11 6.56 -5.69 23.21
N LEU A 12 6.33 -4.84 22.19
CA LEU A 12 7.33 -4.57 21.16
C LEU A 12 8.45 -3.64 21.65
N VAL A 13 8.15 -2.74 22.58
CA VAL A 13 9.14 -1.92 23.27
C VAL A 13 10.07 -2.81 24.13
N ASN A 14 9.50 -3.68 24.94
CA ASN A 14 10.25 -4.57 25.82
C ASN A 14 11.15 -5.55 25.06
N ASN A 15 10.75 -5.96 23.86
CA ASN A 15 11.54 -6.81 22.97
C ASN A 15 12.53 -6.03 22.11
N ASN A 16 12.62 -4.71 22.25
CA ASN A 16 13.45 -3.83 21.43
C ASN A 16 13.18 -3.95 19.91
N THR A 17 11.95 -4.28 19.52
CA THR A 17 11.57 -4.42 18.12
C THR A 17 10.83 -3.21 17.57
N LEU A 18 10.16 -2.43 18.42
CA LEU A 18 9.47 -1.22 17.99
C LEU A 18 10.48 -0.09 17.72
N ARG A 19 10.28 0.61 16.60
CA ARG A 19 10.94 1.88 16.31
C ARG A 19 10.00 3.05 16.49
N LYS A 20 8.79 2.94 15.91
CA LYS A 20 7.85 4.06 15.86
C LYS A 20 6.44 3.56 15.52
N VAL A 21 5.43 4.17 16.10
CA VAL A 21 4.04 4.13 15.65
C VAL A 21 3.64 5.52 15.21
N MET A 22 2.84 5.63 14.16
CA MET A 22 2.35 6.92 13.65
C MET A 22 0.90 6.76 13.19
N ASP A 23 0.06 7.73 13.53
CA ASP A 23 -1.30 7.87 13.02
C ASP A 23 -1.36 8.58 11.65
N GLU A 24 -2.55 8.86 11.15
CA GLU A 24 -2.76 9.55 9.88
C GLU A 24 -2.45 11.04 9.95
N GLU A 25 -2.56 11.67 11.11
CA GLU A 25 -2.27 13.08 11.34
C GLU A 25 -0.77 13.35 11.52
N GLY A 26 0.04 12.28 11.70
CA GLY A 26 1.48 12.35 11.87
C GLY A 26 1.92 12.41 13.34
N PHE A 27 1.00 12.25 14.30
CA PHE A 27 1.38 12.06 15.68
C PHE A 27 2.07 10.73 15.87
N THR A 28 2.97 10.66 16.87
CA THR A 28 3.87 9.52 17.00
C THR A 28 3.91 8.95 18.41
N TYR A 29 4.21 7.66 18.48
CA TYR A 29 4.78 7.02 19.64
C TYR A 29 6.18 6.53 19.26
N GLU A 30 7.20 7.19 19.80
CA GLU A 30 8.59 6.96 19.40
C GLU A 30 9.58 7.21 20.56
N TYR A 31 10.80 6.68 20.42
CA TYR A 31 11.87 6.82 21.40
C TYR A 31 12.73 8.05 21.08
N LEU A 32 12.75 9.03 21.98
CA LEU A 32 13.51 10.28 21.84
C LEU A 32 14.86 10.26 22.58
N GLY A 33 15.36 9.07 22.93
CA GLY A 33 16.65 8.93 23.64
C GLY A 33 16.67 9.65 24.98
N ASP A 34 17.77 10.35 25.24
CA ASP A 34 17.98 11.11 26.50
C ASP A 34 17.02 12.30 26.65
N LEU A 35 16.29 12.65 25.58
CA LEU A 35 15.31 13.75 25.62
C LEU A 35 13.96 13.36 26.21
N GLY A 36 13.80 12.13 26.71
CA GLY A 36 12.57 11.73 27.41
C GLY A 36 12.13 10.28 27.21
N GLY A 37 12.96 9.45 26.59
CA GLY A 37 12.62 8.05 26.37
C GLY A 37 11.47 7.88 25.35
N TRP A 38 10.57 6.94 25.61
CA TRP A 38 9.37 6.73 24.79
C TRP A 38 8.33 7.80 25.08
N GLN A 39 7.87 8.49 24.01
CA GLN A 39 6.86 9.55 24.09
C GLN A 39 5.65 9.20 23.24
N ASN A 40 4.45 9.22 23.86
CA ASN A 40 3.17 8.96 23.19
C ASN A 40 2.42 10.28 22.93
N HIS A 41 2.42 10.72 21.68
CA HIS A 41 1.66 11.88 21.21
C HIS A 41 0.37 11.49 20.51
N ILE A 42 0.16 10.20 20.20
CA ILE A 42 -1.08 9.67 19.60
C ILE A 42 -2.18 9.58 20.66
N GLY A 43 -1.82 9.21 21.88
CA GLY A 43 -2.75 9.03 22.98
C GLY A 43 -3.35 7.63 23.04
N HIS A 44 -4.59 7.45 22.63
CA HIS A 44 -5.34 6.20 22.79
C HIS A 44 -5.66 5.56 21.45
N TRP A 45 -5.69 4.22 21.46
CA TRP A 45 -6.16 3.42 20.32
C TRP A 45 -7.61 3.75 19.95
N GLN A 46 -7.87 3.86 18.66
CA GLN A 46 -9.21 4.04 18.10
C GLN A 46 -9.54 2.90 17.13
N ASN A 47 -10.74 2.32 17.28
CA ASN A 47 -11.15 1.17 16.47
C ASN A 47 -11.42 1.50 15.00
N SER A 48 -11.61 2.76 14.66
CA SER A 48 -11.81 3.25 13.29
C SER A 48 -10.52 3.57 12.56
N GLU A 49 -9.42 3.74 13.30
CA GLU A 49 -8.14 4.20 12.77
C GLU A 49 -7.17 3.05 12.53
N GLY A 50 -6.37 3.18 11.48
CA GLY A 50 -5.19 2.37 11.25
C GLY A 50 -3.92 3.12 11.66
N TYR A 51 -2.85 2.39 11.93
CA TYR A 51 -1.58 2.95 12.37
C TYR A 51 -0.44 2.41 11.53
N LYS A 52 0.54 3.26 11.22
CA LYS A 52 1.82 2.83 10.63
C LYS A 52 2.75 2.40 11.76
N VAL A 53 3.17 1.14 11.72
CA VAL A 53 4.09 0.58 12.71
C VAL A 53 5.41 0.26 12.04
N ASN A 54 6.50 0.93 12.50
CA ASN A 54 7.85 0.63 12.05
C ASN A 54 8.55 -0.25 13.09
N VAL A 55 9.10 -1.36 12.64
CA VAL A 55 9.84 -2.33 13.46
C VAL A 55 11.22 -2.59 12.86
N ASN A 56 12.20 -2.92 13.69
CA ASN A 56 13.58 -3.20 13.26
C ASN A 56 13.81 -4.67 12.86
N ALA A 57 12.86 -5.56 13.17
CA ALA A 57 12.88 -6.97 12.83
C ALA A 57 11.46 -7.49 12.66
N ALA A 58 11.29 -8.56 11.86
CA ALA A 58 10.02 -9.26 11.75
C ALA A 58 9.56 -9.72 13.13
N THR A 59 8.35 -9.35 13.50
CA THR A 59 7.77 -9.61 14.81
C THR A 59 6.26 -9.83 14.70
N GLN A 60 5.66 -10.30 15.79
CA GLN A 60 4.23 -10.50 15.88
C GLN A 60 3.72 -9.84 17.16
N MET A 61 2.61 -9.14 17.05
CA MET A 61 1.87 -8.57 18.18
C MET A 61 0.49 -9.21 18.23
N THR A 62 0.07 -9.64 19.41
CA THR A 62 -1.28 -10.15 19.64
C THR A 62 -2.05 -9.15 20.50
N VAL A 63 -3.18 -8.71 19.99
CA VAL A 63 -4.10 -7.83 20.71
C VAL A 63 -5.36 -8.61 21.05
N THR A 64 -5.78 -8.55 22.30
CA THR A 64 -7.01 -9.16 22.78
C THR A 64 -7.94 -8.11 23.36
N GLY A 65 -9.23 -8.20 23.02
CA GLY A 65 -10.24 -7.25 23.49
C GLY A 65 -11.64 -7.68 23.09
N PRO A 66 -12.67 -6.93 23.50
CA PRO A 66 -14.03 -7.15 23.03
C PRO A 66 -14.12 -6.89 21.52
N LEU A 67 -15.03 -7.59 20.85
CA LEU A 67 -15.32 -7.33 19.45
C LEU A 67 -15.84 -5.90 19.27
N VAL A 68 -15.43 -5.29 18.17
CA VAL A 68 -15.93 -3.96 17.79
C VAL A 68 -17.39 -4.10 17.35
N PRO A 69 -18.32 -3.33 17.91
CA PRO A 69 -19.70 -3.34 17.45
C PRO A 69 -19.81 -2.92 15.99
N LEU A 70 -20.55 -3.69 15.21
CA LEU A 70 -20.86 -3.42 13.82
C LEU A 70 -22.35 -3.06 13.64
N PRO A 71 -22.71 -2.24 12.64
CA PRO A 71 -21.82 -1.58 11.69
C PRO A 71 -20.99 -0.47 12.34
N LEU A 72 -19.73 -0.34 11.90
CA LEU A 72 -18.83 0.73 12.34
C LEU A 72 -18.77 1.81 11.25
N THR A 73 -19.13 3.04 11.59
CA THR A 73 -18.96 4.19 10.70
C THR A 73 -17.61 4.84 10.95
N VAL A 74 -16.80 4.93 9.89
CA VAL A 74 -15.47 5.53 9.88
C VAL A 74 -15.56 6.88 9.17
N PRO A 75 -15.34 8.01 9.85
CA PRO A 75 -15.27 9.31 9.19
C PRO A 75 -14.01 9.40 8.31
N LEU A 76 -14.16 9.99 7.13
CA LEU A 76 -13.06 10.19 6.19
C LEU A 76 -12.90 11.68 5.90
N ALA A 77 -11.73 12.23 6.19
CA ALA A 77 -11.34 13.59 5.80
C ALA A 77 -10.92 13.63 4.33
N THR A 78 -11.02 14.79 3.68
CA THR A 78 -10.48 14.98 2.33
C THR A 78 -8.99 14.67 2.29
N GLY A 79 -8.56 13.86 1.34
CA GLY A 79 -7.18 13.40 1.23
C GLY A 79 -7.01 11.96 1.70
N TRP A 80 -5.85 11.64 2.27
CA TRP A 80 -5.54 10.30 2.76
C TRP A 80 -6.02 10.09 4.20
N ASN A 81 -6.63 8.93 4.43
CA ASN A 81 -7.02 8.42 5.73
C ASN A 81 -6.40 7.05 5.92
N ILE A 82 -6.09 6.66 7.15
CA ILE A 82 -5.63 5.32 7.49
C ILE A 82 -6.70 4.67 8.36
N ILE A 83 -7.42 3.72 7.80
CA ILE A 83 -8.52 3.04 8.47
C ILE A 83 -8.12 1.65 8.95
N SER A 84 -8.74 1.17 10.01
CA SER A 84 -8.69 -0.24 10.42
C SER A 84 -9.78 -1.03 9.71
N PHE A 85 -9.60 -2.35 9.65
CA PHE A 85 -10.66 -3.30 9.31
C PHE A 85 -10.89 -4.26 10.49
N PRO A 86 -11.69 -3.85 11.48
CA PRO A 86 -11.90 -4.59 12.73
C PRO A 86 -12.99 -5.67 12.61
N VAL A 87 -13.43 -5.98 11.40
CA VAL A 87 -14.39 -7.06 11.12
C VAL A 87 -13.71 -8.41 11.32
N THR A 88 -14.45 -9.42 11.78
CA THR A 88 -13.87 -10.73 12.16
C THR A 88 -13.70 -11.68 10.99
N SER A 89 -14.34 -11.41 9.85
CA SER A 89 -14.25 -12.17 8.61
C SER A 89 -13.70 -11.31 7.48
N PRO A 90 -12.99 -11.89 6.50
CA PRO A 90 -12.65 -11.15 5.28
C PRO A 90 -13.90 -10.63 4.58
N GLY A 91 -13.80 -9.50 3.89
CA GLY A 91 -14.89 -8.91 3.14
C GLY A 91 -14.45 -8.38 1.78
N ASP A 92 -15.31 -8.53 0.77
CA ASP A 92 -15.08 -8.01 -0.57
C ASP A 92 -14.80 -6.50 -0.51
N ALA A 93 -13.56 -6.11 -0.85
CA ALA A 93 -13.15 -4.71 -0.76
C ALA A 93 -13.94 -3.82 -1.74
N GLU A 94 -14.31 -4.33 -2.92
CA GLU A 94 -15.11 -3.56 -3.89
C GLU A 94 -16.51 -3.28 -3.37
N GLU A 95 -17.17 -4.26 -2.77
CA GLU A 95 -18.49 -4.10 -2.19
C GLU A 95 -18.47 -3.06 -1.07
N MET A 96 -17.44 -3.12 -0.21
CA MET A 96 -17.32 -2.21 0.93
C MET A 96 -17.09 -0.76 0.54
N ILE A 97 -16.28 -0.51 -0.53
CA ILE A 97 -15.99 0.85 -1.00
C ILE A 97 -16.97 1.35 -2.05
N MET A 98 -17.90 0.51 -2.51
CA MET A 98 -18.89 0.88 -3.53
C MET A 98 -19.64 2.18 -3.20
N PRO A 99 -20.08 2.43 -1.95
CA PRO A 99 -20.72 3.71 -1.62
C PRO A 99 -19.86 4.94 -1.89
N LEU A 100 -18.54 4.83 -1.71
CA LEU A 100 -17.60 5.93 -1.99
C LEU A 100 -17.40 6.13 -3.50
N ARG A 101 -17.42 5.03 -4.28
CA ARG A 101 -17.37 5.07 -5.75
C ARG A 101 -18.64 5.70 -6.31
N ASP A 102 -19.80 5.26 -5.85
CA ASP A 102 -21.12 5.74 -6.33
C ASP A 102 -21.31 7.23 -6.01
N ALA A 103 -20.77 7.69 -4.89
CA ALA A 103 -20.72 9.10 -4.53
C ALA A 103 -19.69 9.92 -5.34
N GLY A 104 -18.85 9.26 -6.16
CA GLY A 104 -17.81 9.91 -6.95
C GLY A 104 -16.69 10.54 -6.13
N VAL A 105 -16.52 10.13 -4.88
CA VAL A 105 -15.52 10.71 -3.96
C VAL A 105 -14.29 9.83 -3.77
N LEU A 106 -14.36 8.54 -4.11
CA LEU A 106 -13.21 7.66 -3.99
C LEU A 106 -12.14 7.98 -5.03
N VAL A 107 -10.91 8.16 -4.58
CA VAL A 107 -9.74 8.36 -5.44
C VAL A 107 -8.90 7.09 -5.51
N LYS A 108 -8.60 6.48 -4.34
CA LYS A 108 -7.71 5.30 -4.27
C LYS A 108 -7.83 4.62 -2.91
N VAL A 109 -7.71 3.30 -2.91
CA VAL A 109 -7.45 2.50 -1.71
C VAL A 109 -6.12 1.81 -1.87
N MET A 110 -5.36 1.65 -0.79
CA MET A 110 -4.10 0.90 -0.77
C MET A 110 -4.00 0.04 0.48
N ASP A 111 -3.46 -1.17 0.32
CA ASP A 111 -3.05 -2.02 1.42
C ASP A 111 -1.60 -1.74 1.87
N GLU A 112 -1.13 -2.48 2.86
CA GLU A 112 0.23 -2.41 3.39
C GLU A 112 1.31 -2.76 2.34
N ALA A 113 1.02 -3.68 1.43
CA ALA A 113 1.94 -4.13 0.38
C ALA A 113 1.99 -3.16 -0.83
N GLY A 114 1.12 -2.14 -0.84
CA GLY A 114 1.01 -1.19 -1.93
C GLY A 114 0.09 -1.66 -3.06
N ASN A 115 -0.64 -2.77 -2.89
CA ASN A 115 -1.71 -3.09 -3.83
C ASN A 115 -2.80 -2.03 -3.75
N SER A 116 -3.48 -1.77 -4.86
CA SER A 116 -4.46 -0.68 -4.93
C SER A 116 -5.80 -1.08 -5.52
N ILE A 117 -6.81 -0.30 -5.14
CA ILE A 117 -8.06 -0.16 -5.86
C ILE A 117 -8.12 1.28 -6.34
N GLU A 118 -8.18 1.50 -7.64
CA GLU A 118 -8.18 2.83 -8.26
C GLU A 118 -8.79 2.81 -9.65
N ASP A 119 -9.18 4.00 -10.13
CA ASP A 119 -9.73 4.17 -11.47
C ASP A 119 -8.62 4.58 -12.46
N LEU A 120 -8.37 3.75 -13.45
CA LEU A 120 -7.45 4.03 -14.55
C LEU A 120 -8.14 4.75 -15.72
N GLY A 121 -9.39 5.16 -15.55
CA GLY A 121 -10.15 5.89 -16.55
C GLY A 121 -10.26 5.12 -17.87
N LEU A 122 -9.90 5.78 -18.98
CA LEU A 122 -9.97 5.19 -20.32
C LEU A 122 -9.02 4.00 -20.53
N LEU A 123 -8.01 3.84 -19.66
CA LEU A 123 -6.99 2.80 -19.79
C LEU A 123 -7.40 1.46 -19.16
N GLY A 124 -8.51 1.41 -18.43
CA GLY A 124 -8.95 0.14 -17.82
C GLY A 124 -10.12 0.27 -16.84
N GLY A 125 -10.54 1.48 -16.50
CA GLY A 125 -11.54 1.74 -15.46
C GLY A 125 -11.06 1.33 -14.07
N TRP A 126 -11.97 0.94 -13.22
CA TRP A 126 -11.64 0.50 -11.85
C TRP A 126 -10.92 -0.85 -11.85
N ILE A 127 -9.80 -0.89 -11.14
CA ILE A 127 -9.02 -2.10 -10.90
C ILE A 127 -9.01 -2.42 -9.40
N ASN A 128 -8.97 -3.69 -9.05
CA ASN A 128 -8.80 -4.17 -7.68
C ASN A 128 -7.64 -5.18 -7.61
N HIS A 129 -6.51 -4.75 -7.06
CA HIS A 129 -5.37 -5.61 -6.77
C HIS A 129 -5.26 -5.97 -5.28
N ILE A 130 -6.14 -5.44 -4.41
CA ILE A 130 -6.23 -5.79 -2.99
C ILE A 130 -6.97 -7.12 -2.83
N GLY A 131 -8.06 -7.31 -3.58
CA GLY A 131 -9.00 -8.42 -3.42
C GLY A 131 -9.97 -8.14 -2.27
N ASP A 132 -9.78 -8.83 -1.14
CA ASP A 132 -10.62 -8.68 0.05
C ASP A 132 -9.93 -7.83 1.13
N PHE A 133 -10.72 -7.12 1.92
CA PHE A 133 -10.26 -6.57 3.19
C PHE A 133 -10.13 -7.70 4.22
N LEU A 134 -9.00 -7.76 4.90
CA LEU A 134 -8.68 -8.83 5.84
C LEU A 134 -8.79 -8.34 7.30
N PRO A 135 -9.30 -9.20 8.21
CA PRO A 135 -9.40 -8.87 9.63
C PRO A 135 -8.08 -8.36 10.24
N GLY A 136 -8.18 -7.27 11.01
CA GLY A 136 -7.03 -6.70 11.72
C GLY A 136 -6.01 -5.98 10.84
N ARG A 137 -6.29 -5.80 9.54
CA ARG A 137 -5.43 -5.02 8.65
C ARG A 137 -5.82 -3.55 8.63
N GLY A 138 -4.84 -2.71 8.30
CA GLY A 138 -5.04 -1.29 8.02
C GLY A 138 -5.02 -1.03 6.51
N TYR A 139 -5.82 -0.04 6.09
CA TYR A 139 -5.89 0.38 4.69
C TYR A 139 -5.80 1.90 4.60
N LYS A 140 -5.12 2.38 3.57
CA LYS A 140 -5.12 3.81 3.25
C LYS A 140 -6.25 4.07 2.26
N VAL A 141 -7.12 5.02 2.57
CA VAL A 141 -8.24 5.44 1.71
C VAL A 141 -8.10 6.91 1.37
N ARG A 142 -8.03 7.24 0.09
CA ARG A 142 -8.00 8.62 -0.39
C ARG A 142 -9.34 9.01 -0.95
N VAL A 143 -9.89 10.09 -0.43
CA VAL A 143 -11.15 10.68 -0.92
C VAL A 143 -10.96 12.12 -1.36
N SER A 144 -11.73 12.56 -2.37
CA SER A 144 -11.70 13.92 -2.91
C SER A 144 -12.52 14.92 -2.08
N ALA A 145 -13.41 14.42 -1.22
CA ALA A 145 -14.24 15.22 -0.33
C ALA A 145 -14.50 14.45 0.97
N GLY A 146 -14.71 15.17 2.08
CA GLY A 146 -15.05 14.59 3.36
C GLY A 146 -16.34 13.77 3.30
N THR A 147 -16.33 12.56 3.88
CA THR A 147 -17.42 11.59 3.82
C THR A 147 -17.29 10.58 4.97
N SER A 148 -17.97 9.45 4.88
CA SER A 148 -17.81 8.33 5.81
C SER A 148 -17.89 6.99 5.09
N LEU A 149 -17.22 5.97 5.65
CA LEU A 149 -17.29 4.59 5.22
C LEU A 149 -17.94 3.77 6.33
N THR A 150 -18.93 2.91 5.99
CA THR A 150 -19.53 2.00 6.94
C THR A 150 -18.98 0.60 6.74
N LEU A 151 -18.30 0.08 7.78
CA LEU A 151 -17.79 -1.28 7.84
C LEU A 151 -18.83 -2.20 8.51
N GLN A 152 -19.08 -3.33 7.89
CA GLN A 152 -20.00 -4.34 8.37
C GLN A 152 -19.51 -5.73 7.99
N GLU A 153 -20.13 -6.79 8.52
CA GLU A 153 -19.86 -8.14 8.04
C GLU A 153 -20.20 -8.22 6.55
N GLY A 154 -19.21 -8.65 5.76
CA GLY A 154 -19.30 -8.70 4.30
C GLY A 154 -19.64 -10.10 3.81
N ASN A 155 -20.22 -10.21 2.64
CA ASN A 155 -20.30 -11.45 1.89
C ASN A 155 -18.96 -11.74 1.23
N LEU A 156 -18.43 -12.95 1.41
CA LEU A 156 -17.28 -13.42 0.67
C LEU A 156 -17.71 -13.62 -0.79
N LYS A 157 -17.20 -12.78 -1.70
CA LYS A 157 -17.06 -13.20 -3.09
C LYS A 157 -15.77 -14.01 -3.18
N SER A 158 -15.80 -15.12 -3.94
CA SER A 158 -14.57 -15.83 -4.29
C SER A 158 -13.56 -14.80 -4.81
N ALA A 159 -12.47 -14.63 -4.09
CA ALA A 159 -11.43 -13.69 -4.46
C ALA A 159 -11.05 -13.93 -5.92
N MET A 160 -11.13 -12.89 -6.75
CA MET A 160 -10.47 -12.95 -8.04
C MET A 160 -8.99 -13.24 -7.77
N PRO A 161 -8.35 -14.11 -8.56
CA PRO A 161 -6.94 -14.41 -8.36
C PRO A 161 -6.15 -13.11 -8.44
N VAL A 162 -5.71 -12.63 -7.28
CA VAL A 162 -4.81 -11.46 -7.21
C VAL A 162 -3.50 -11.92 -7.85
N TYR A 163 -3.14 -11.32 -8.98
CA TYR A 163 -1.83 -11.54 -9.58
C TYR A 163 -0.76 -11.13 -8.56
N ARG A 164 -0.05 -12.12 -8.03
CA ARG A 164 1.11 -11.89 -7.19
C ARG A 164 2.34 -12.05 -8.07
N PRO A 165 3.15 -10.99 -8.27
CA PRO A 165 4.40 -11.11 -9.01
C PRO A 165 5.25 -12.21 -8.42
N LEU A 166 5.89 -13.01 -9.29
CA LEU A 166 6.87 -14.01 -8.87
C LEU A 166 8.06 -13.33 -8.18
N PRO A 167 8.75 -14.03 -7.26
CA PRO A 167 9.98 -13.51 -6.67
C PRO A 167 10.98 -13.11 -7.77
N PHE A 168 11.56 -11.92 -7.63
CA PHE A 168 12.60 -11.43 -8.53
C PHE A 168 13.97 -11.66 -7.88
N ASP A 169 14.98 -11.88 -8.69
CA ASP A 169 16.35 -12.14 -8.26
C ASP A 169 17.37 -11.15 -8.83
N HIS A 170 17.12 -10.55 -9.99
CA HIS A 170 18.01 -9.59 -10.63
C HIS A 170 17.83 -8.17 -10.06
N PHE A 171 16.63 -7.59 -10.20
CA PHE A 171 16.33 -6.28 -9.61
C PHE A 171 15.87 -6.44 -8.16
N ARG A 172 16.61 -5.84 -7.21
CA ARG A 172 16.41 -6.05 -5.77
C ARG A 172 16.15 -4.73 -5.05
N PRO A 173 14.92 -4.23 -5.04
CA PRO A 173 14.60 -3.08 -4.20
C PRO A 173 14.71 -3.48 -2.73
N LEU A 174 15.08 -2.53 -1.86
CA LEU A 174 15.17 -2.77 -0.43
C LEU A 174 13.79 -3.10 0.16
N PHE A 175 12.78 -2.35 -0.24
CA PHE A 175 11.40 -2.58 0.18
C PHE A 175 10.66 -3.46 -0.83
N ARG A 176 10.02 -4.51 -0.33
CA ARG A 176 9.24 -5.47 -1.12
C ARG A 176 7.77 -5.45 -0.70
N GLY A 177 7.13 -4.26 -0.78
CA GLY A 177 5.77 -4.05 -0.33
C GLY A 177 5.62 -3.77 1.17
N HIS A 178 6.70 -3.52 1.90
CA HIS A 178 6.69 -3.16 3.33
C HIS A 178 7.29 -1.77 3.58
N GLY A 179 7.30 -0.91 2.57
CA GLY A 179 7.76 0.47 2.68
C GLY A 179 6.67 1.40 3.23
N THR A 180 7.06 2.64 3.54
CA THR A 180 6.18 3.62 4.18
C THR A 180 5.09 4.14 3.26
N ASN A 181 5.45 4.51 2.03
CA ASN A 181 4.56 5.02 0.99
C ASN A 181 4.87 4.32 -0.33
N HIS A 182 3.85 4.20 -1.18
CA HIS A 182 3.97 3.46 -2.43
C HIS A 182 3.55 4.30 -3.63
N PHE A 183 4.22 4.04 -4.74
CA PHE A 183 3.84 4.50 -6.08
C PHE A 183 3.54 3.27 -6.93
N ASN A 184 2.42 3.28 -7.65
CA ASN A 184 2.02 2.22 -8.56
C ASN A 184 2.23 2.66 -10.01
N LEU A 185 2.98 1.88 -10.77
CA LEU A 185 3.07 1.99 -12.22
C LEU A 185 2.25 0.86 -12.84
N HIS A 186 1.22 1.22 -13.60
CA HIS A 186 0.37 0.27 -14.30
C HIS A 186 0.79 0.16 -15.76
N LEU A 187 1.18 -1.04 -16.19
CA LEU A 187 1.46 -1.36 -17.58
C LEU A 187 0.18 -1.92 -18.21
N VAL A 188 -0.35 -1.22 -19.20
CA VAL A 188 -1.58 -1.60 -19.91
C VAL A 188 -1.21 -2.39 -21.15
N GLY A 189 -1.91 -3.52 -21.38
CA GLY A 189 -1.66 -4.40 -22.52
C GLY A 189 -0.27 -5.04 -22.52
N PRO A 190 0.19 -5.63 -21.42
CA PRO A 190 1.55 -6.19 -21.33
C PRO A 190 1.79 -7.27 -22.39
N GLU A 191 0.78 -8.02 -22.81
CA GLU A 191 0.86 -9.01 -23.89
C GLU A 191 1.17 -8.38 -25.25
N ALA A 192 0.76 -7.13 -25.50
CA ALA A 192 1.06 -6.41 -26.74
C ALA A 192 2.44 -5.72 -26.71
N SER A 193 3.04 -5.56 -25.54
CA SER A 193 4.32 -4.87 -25.36
C SER A 193 5.55 -5.73 -25.67
N GLY A 194 5.37 -7.00 -26.02
CA GLY A 194 6.46 -7.95 -26.23
C GLY A 194 7.12 -8.44 -24.93
N LEU A 195 6.52 -8.21 -23.78
CA LEU A 195 6.93 -8.82 -22.51
C LEU A 195 6.64 -10.32 -22.54
N MET A 196 7.46 -11.11 -21.89
CA MET A 196 7.39 -12.57 -21.83
C MET A 196 7.41 -13.04 -20.39
N GLU A 197 6.88 -14.23 -20.15
CA GLU A 197 7.02 -14.92 -18.86
C GLU A 197 8.50 -15.07 -18.48
N GLY A 198 8.82 -14.77 -17.23
CA GLY A 198 10.18 -14.78 -16.70
C GLY A 198 10.94 -13.46 -16.88
N ASP A 199 10.44 -12.50 -17.65
CA ASP A 199 11.00 -11.17 -17.70
C ASP A 199 10.95 -10.52 -16.32
N GLN A 200 11.98 -9.76 -15.98
CA GLN A 200 11.99 -8.97 -14.76
C GLN A 200 11.99 -7.49 -15.09
N LEU A 201 11.11 -6.76 -14.46
CA LEU A 201 11.00 -5.32 -14.57
C LEU A 201 11.53 -4.67 -13.31
N GLY A 202 12.35 -3.63 -13.45
CA GLY A 202 12.85 -2.80 -12.37
C GLY A 202 12.47 -1.34 -12.56
N LEU A 203 11.95 -0.72 -11.52
CA LEU A 203 11.66 0.72 -11.47
C LEU A 203 12.76 1.41 -10.69
N PHE A 204 13.31 2.49 -11.24
CA PHE A 204 14.51 3.14 -10.73
C PHE A 204 14.30 4.63 -10.51
N ASP A 205 14.78 5.13 -9.37
CA ASP A 205 15.01 6.54 -9.09
C ASP A 205 16.53 6.80 -9.19
N GLY A 206 16.98 7.31 -10.33
CA GLY A 206 18.39 7.36 -10.66
C GLY A 206 19.03 5.96 -10.71
N PRO A 207 20.08 5.68 -9.93
CA PRO A 207 20.70 4.36 -9.88
C PRO A 207 20.00 3.36 -8.96
N LEU A 208 19.10 3.83 -8.06
CA LEU A 208 18.47 3.02 -7.03
C LEU A 208 17.25 2.29 -7.57
N CYS A 209 17.25 0.95 -7.48
CA CYS A 209 16.04 0.15 -7.70
C CYS A 209 15.05 0.36 -6.55
N VAL A 210 13.88 0.89 -6.85
CA VAL A 210 12.84 1.25 -5.87
C VAL A 210 11.58 0.39 -5.94
N GLY A 211 11.46 -0.40 -7.01
CA GLY A 211 10.39 -1.38 -7.21
C GLY A 211 10.78 -2.40 -8.26
N SER A 212 10.20 -3.58 -8.22
CA SER A 212 10.43 -4.61 -9.23
C SER A 212 9.28 -5.61 -9.29
N ALA A 213 9.15 -6.27 -10.44
CA ALA A 213 8.22 -7.37 -10.64
C ALA A 213 8.81 -8.39 -11.63
N THR A 214 8.50 -9.66 -11.43
CA THR A 214 8.75 -10.72 -12.42
C THR A 214 7.45 -11.01 -13.16
N ILE A 215 7.51 -11.08 -14.48
CA ILE A 215 6.36 -11.39 -15.32
C ILE A 215 6.04 -12.87 -15.17
N GLY A 216 4.88 -13.17 -14.62
CA GLY A 216 4.32 -14.51 -14.59
C GLY A 216 3.69 -14.89 -15.92
N PRO A 217 2.97 -16.04 -15.96
CA PRO A 217 2.22 -16.44 -17.15
C PRO A 217 1.28 -15.31 -17.59
N LEU A 218 1.46 -14.83 -18.82
CA LEU A 218 0.58 -13.84 -19.43
C LEU A 218 -0.71 -14.56 -19.87
N THR A 219 -1.73 -14.50 -19.02
CA THR A 219 -3.03 -15.09 -19.35
C THR A 219 -3.71 -14.18 -20.36
N PRO A 220 -4.27 -14.73 -21.45
CA PRO A 220 -5.06 -13.95 -22.41
C PRO A 220 -6.14 -13.15 -21.67
N GLY A 221 -6.16 -11.85 -21.89
CA GLY A 221 -7.08 -10.92 -21.20
C GLY A 221 -6.50 -10.24 -19.94
N LEU A 222 -5.26 -10.54 -19.52
CA LEU A 222 -4.56 -9.72 -18.54
C LEU A 222 -4.26 -8.37 -19.17
N ARG A 223 -5.02 -7.35 -18.79
CA ARG A 223 -4.91 -6.02 -19.41
C ARG A 223 -3.95 -5.10 -18.66
N ILE A 224 -3.65 -5.39 -17.41
CA ILE A 224 -2.90 -4.48 -16.54
C ILE A 224 -1.95 -5.27 -15.64
N LEU A 225 -0.68 -4.89 -15.68
CA LEU A 225 0.36 -5.34 -14.75
C LEU A 225 0.79 -4.16 -13.89
N THR A 226 0.82 -4.33 -12.57
CA THR A 226 1.22 -3.27 -11.65
C THR A 226 2.59 -3.53 -11.07
N LEU A 227 3.48 -2.53 -11.16
CA LEU A 227 4.72 -2.45 -10.41
C LEU A 227 4.55 -1.48 -9.25
N THR A 228 4.91 -1.93 -8.05
CA THR A 228 4.87 -1.10 -6.85
C THR A 228 6.28 -0.67 -6.47
N ALA A 229 6.52 0.62 -6.37
CA ALA A 229 7.73 1.21 -5.81
C ALA A 229 7.46 1.75 -4.41
N SER A 230 8.49 1.75 -3.54
CA SER A 230 8.39 2.28 -2.19
C SER A 230 9.22 3.56 -2.04
N ALA A 231 8.67 4.52 -1.31
CA ALA A 231 9.34 5.77 -1.00
C ALA A 231 10.48 5.56 0.02
N HIS A 232 11.41 6.51 0.02
CA HIS A 232 12.41 6.65 1.08
C HIS A 232 11.72 6.90 2.43
N ASP A 233 12.09 6.15 3.46
CA ASP A 233 11.46 6.23 4.78
C ASP A 233 12.04 7.32 5.70
N GLY A 234 13.18 7.89 5.33
CA GLY A 234 13.85 8.94 6.10
C GLY A 234 14.49 8.49 7.41
N LEU A 235 14.42 7.21 7.76
CA LEU A 235 14.85 6.69 9.05
C LEU A 235 16.32 6.21 9.08
N GLN A 236 16.92 5.98 7.94
CA GLN A 236 18.31 5.54 7.80
C GLN A 236 19.07 6.53 6.92
N GLY A 237 20.31 6.82 7.25
CA GLY A 237 21.11 7.87 6.58
C GLY A 237 21.35 7.67 5.08
N GLU A 238 21.16 6.46 4.55
CA GLU A 238 21.23 6.17 3.12
C GLU A 238 19.84 6.11 2.49
N ARG A 239 19.76 6.55 1.26
CA ARG A 239 18.52 6.51 0.48
C ARG A 239 18.11 5.06 0.18
N ASN A 240 16.91 4.68 0.63
CA ASN A 240 16.39 3.32 0.56
C ASN A 240 15.10 3.17 -0.29
N GLY A 241 14.61 4.26 -0.86
CA GLY A 241 13.42 4.29 -1.72
C GLY A 241 13.42 5.52 -2.63
N PHE A 242 12.35 5.73 -3.39
CA PHE A 242 12.21 6.91 -4.25
C PHE A 242 12.03 8.19 -3.43
N ILE A 243 12.43 9.31 -4.02
CA ILE A 243 12.13 10.65 -3.48
C ILE A 243 10.96 11.22 -4.29
N SER A 244 9.94 11.70 -3.59
CA SER A 244 8.76 12.30 -4.23
C SER A 244 9.15 13.49 -5.12
N GLY A 245 8.61 13.52 -6.34
CA GLY A 245 8.92 14.50 -7.37
C GLY A 245 10.07 14.08 -8.30
N ASN A 246 10.82 13.02 -8.01
CA ASN A 246 11.84 12.53 -8.90
C ASN A 246 11.23 11.76 -10.09
N PRO A 247 11.84 11.88 -11.29
CA PRO A 247 11.48 11.04 -12.42
C PRO A 247 11.94 9.60 -12.20
N LEU A 248 11.09 8.64 -12.56
CA LEU A 248 11.42 7.22 -12.54
C LEU A 248 11.72 6.71 -13.94
N SER A 249 12.62 5.72 -14.01
CA SER A 249 12.93 4.97 -15.24
C SER A 249 12.62 3.49 -15.07
N LEU A 250 12.22 2.84 -16.17
CA LEU A 250 11.92 1.42 -16.21
C LEU A 250 13.01 0.68 -16.97
N ARG A 251 13.45 -0.48 -16.47
CA ARG A 251 14.39 -1.38 -17.11
C ARG A 251 13.81 -2.79 -17.19
N LEU A 252 14.16 -3.48 -18.25
CA LEU A 252 13.84 -4.88 -18.49
C LEU A 252 15.10 -5.73 -18.35
N PHE A 253 15.02 -6.80 -17.58
CA PHE A 253 16.02 -7.86 -17.58
C PHE A 253 15.45 -9.11 -18.23
N ARG A 254 16.11 -9.58 -19.28
CA ARG A 254 15.74 -10.76 -20.06
C ARG A 254 16.99 -11.53 -20.47
N GLN A 255 17.00 -12.83 -20.24
CA GLN A 255 18.08 -13.73 -20.70
C GLN A 255 19.51 -13.22 -20.36
N GLY A 256 19.69 -12.74 -19.13
CA GLY A 256 21.01 -12.29 -18.65
C GLY A 256 21.41 -10.88 -19.10
N ARG A 257 20.51 -10.10 -19.70
CA ARG A 257 20.82 -8.74 -20.19
C ARG A 257 19.78 -7.73 -19.67
N GLU A 258 20.28 -6.57 -19.24
CA GLU A 258 19.42 -5.40 -19.02
C GLU A 258 19.20 -4.68 -20.36
N LEU A 259 17.94 -4.37 -20.61
CA LEU A 259 17.49 -3.64 -21.79
C LEU A 259 16.72 -2.41 -21.33
N PRO A 260 16.88 -1.25 -22.00
CA PRO A 260 15.98 -0.13 -21.79
C PRO A 260 14.58 -0.56 -22.25
N LEU A 261 13.56 -0.11 -21.53
CA LEU A 261 12.18 -0.29 -21.94
C LEU A 261 11.60 1.09 -22.19
N ASP A 262 11.32 1.39 -23.45
CA ASP A 262 10.60 2.61 -23.83
C ASP A 262 9.10 2.39 -23.57
N ILE A 263 8.57 3.23 -22.71
CA ILE A 263 7.15 3.26 -22.40
C ILE A 263 6.60 4.65 -22.71
N GLU A 264 5.35 4.72 -23.10
CA GLU A 264 4.61 5.96 -23.22
C GLU A 264 3.77 6.16 -21.95
N PRO A 265 4.24 6.99 -20.99
CA PRO A 265 3.47 7.22 -19.78
C PRO A 265 2.22 8.06 -20.09
N LEU A 266 1.08 7.60 -19.59
CA LEU A 266 -0.21 8.23 -19.81
C LEU A 266 -0.89 8.56 -18.48
N THR A 267 -1.64 9.66 -18.46
CA THR A 267 -2.63 9.92 -17.41
C THR A 267 -3.85 9.02 -17.59
N PRO A 268 -4.73 8.87 -16.57
CA PRO A 268 -6.01 8.16 -16.72
C PRO A 268 -6.91 8.70 -17.85
N ALA A 269 -6.71 9.96 -18.27
CA ALA A 269 -7.39 10.56 -19.42
C ALA A 269 -6.71 10.24 -20.78
N GLY A 270 -5.67 9.38 -20.78
CA GLY A 270 -4.95 8.99 -22.00
C GLY A 270 -4.01 10.07 -22.56
N GLN A 271 -3.65 11.07 -21.78
CA GLN A 271 -2.72 12.12 -22.19
C GLN A 271 -1.29 11.76 -21.79
N PRO A 272 -0.27 12.04 -22.63
CA PRO A 272 1.13 11.86 -22.26
C PRO A 272 1.48 12.59 -20.96
N ALA A 273 2.22 11.93 -20.08
CA ALA A 273 2.69 12.48 -18.82
C ALA A 273 4.04 11.86 -18.42
N PRO A 274 4.93 12.59 -17.74
CA PRO A 274 6.14 11.98 -17.20
C PRO A 274 5.82 11.01 -16.06
N ILE A 275 6.65 9.98 -15.87
CA ILE A 275 6.59 9.14 -14.66
C ILE A 275 7.26 9.92 -13.54
N ILE A 276 6.46 10.57 -12.71
CA ILE A 276 6.92 11.34 -11.55
C ILE A 276 6.16 10.83 -10.33
N THR A 277 6.89 10.57 -9.26
CA THR A 277 6.33 10.08 -7.97
C THR A 277 5.65 11.16 -7.15
#